data_51c053da1878f4207dc50f53c8fbb060
#
_entry.id   51c053da1878f4207dc50f53c8fbb060
#
_cell.length_a   1.000
_cell.length_b   1.000
_cell.length_c   1.000
_cell.angle_alpha   90.00
_cell.angle_beta   90.00
_cell.angle_gamma   90.00
#
_symmetry.space_group_name_H-M   'P 1'
#
loop_
_entity.id
_entity.type
_entity.pdbx_description
1 polymer ?
#
loop_
_entity_poly.entity_id
_entity_poly.type
_entity_poly.pdbx_seq_one_letter_code
_entity_poly.pdbx_strand_id
1 'polypeptide(L)'
;MSEEHIVKAEFPDSGYMPIIDFESWRVAVLKYCDDLNPEGLVNMQKHMLTDEVFVLINGTCNLYSAGTGDVPGIIEKVPMEKHKGYNVKQGVWHTHTLSEDAEVLIVENRNTGDDNSPVYLITDEMRKMIIELEAEL
;
A
#
# COMPACT_ATOMS: atom_id res chain seq x y z
N MET A 1 8.80 9.37 -38.06
CA MET A 1 8.24 9.27 -36.73
C MET A 1 9.36 9.33 -35.71
N SER A 2 9.25 10.20 -34.72
CA SER A 2 10.29 10.33 -33.72
C SER A 2 10.03 9.37 -32.54
N GLU A 3 11.09 8.84 -32.00
CA GLU A 3 11.01 8.11 -30.74
C GLU A 3 10.71 9.06 -29.58
N GLU A 4 9.92 8.60 -28.64
CA GLU A 4 9.73 9.33 -27.40
C GLU A 4 10.94 9.10 -26.50
N HIS A 5 11.58 10.18 -26.08
CA HIS A 5 12.69 10.12 -25.14
C HIS A 5 12.23 10.24 -23.70
N ILE A 6 11.03 10.80 -23.49
CA ILE A 6 10.41 10.91 -22.18
C ILE A 6 8.98 10.39 -22.32
N VAL A 7 8.65 9.38 -21.53
CA VAL A 7 7.32 8.75 -21.58
C VAL A 7 6.50 9.25 -20.41
N LYS A 8 5.29 9.73 -20.71
CA LYS A 8 4.34 10.19 -19.71
C LYS A 8 3.37 9.06 -19.38
N ALA A 9 3.14 8.81 -18.10
CA ALA A 9 2.17 7.83 -17.65
C ALA A 9 1.08 8.51 -16.82
N GLU A 10 -0.17 8.08 -17.03
CA GLU A 10 -1.31 8.65 -16.30
C GLU A 10 -1.60 7.86 -15.03
N PHE A 11 -2.13 8.54 -14.01
CA PHE A 11 -2.61 7.88 -12.80
C PHE A 11 -3.93 7.15 -13.10
N PRO A 12 -4.21 6.03 -12.43
CA PRO A 12 -5.49 5.34 -12.59
C PRO A 12 -6.63 6.15 -11.96
N ASP A 13 -7.87 5.80 -12.29
CA ASP A 13 -9.04 6.41 -11.67
C ASP A 13 -9.30 5.85 -10.27
N SER A 14 -8.97 4.58 -10.05
CA SER A 14 -9.17 3.91 -8.75
C SER A 14 -8.25 2.70 -8.63
N GLY A 15 -8.03 2.26 -7.39
CA GLY A 15 -7.26 1.06 -7.08
C GLY A 15 -5.77 1.21 -7.30
N TYR A 16 -5.10 0.08 -7.36
CA TYR A 16 -3.65 -0.01 -7.55
C TYR A 16 -3.34 -0.24 -9.03
N MET A 17 -2.37 0.53 -9.56
CA MET A 17 -1.93 0.35 -10.94
C MET A 17 -0.44 0.68 -11.09
N PRO A 18 0.39 -0.26 -11.59
CA PRO A 18 1.75 0.06 -12.02
C PRO A 18 1.69 1.01 -13.21
N ILE A 19 2.51 2.06 -13.19
CA ILE A 19 2.50 3.07 -14.27
C ILE A 19 3.83 3.16 -15.02
N ILE A 20 4.95 2.87 -14.36
CA ILE A 20 6.28 2.93 -14.97
C ILE A 20 7.11 1.81 -14.35
N ASP A 21 7.88 1.10 -15.17
CA ASP A 21 8.84 0.14 -14.67
C ASP A 21 10.10 0.11 -15.53
N PHE A 22 11.19 -0.37 -14.95
CA PHE A 22 12.44 -0.58 -15.66
C PHE A 22 13.27 -1.62 -14.90
N GLU A 23 13.70 -2.65 -15.60
CA GLU A 23 14.54 -3.72 -15.05
C GLU A 23 13.98 -4.27 -13.73
N SER A 24 14.55 -3.86 -12.59
CA SER A 24 14.21 -4.44 -11.28
C SER A 24 13.19 -3.65 -10.48
N TRP A 25 12.82 -2.46 -10.91
CA TRP A 25 11.92 -1.61 -10.11
C TRP A 25 10.65 -1.22 -10.86
N ARG A 26 9.67 -0.78 -10.08
CA ARG A 26 8.40 -0.31 -10.64
C ARG A 26 7.84 0.81 -9.76
N VAL A 27 7.19 1.77 -10.41
CA VAL A 27 6.42 2.83 -9.76
C VAL A 27 4.95 2.54 -10.01
N ALA A 28 4.16 2.54 -8.94
CA ALA A 28 2.73 2.34 -9.01
C ALA A 28 2.00 3.48 -8.32
N VAL A 29 0.71 3.60 -8.58
CA VAL A 29 -0.15 4.57 -7.90
C VAL A 29 -1.32 3.82 -7.29
N LEU A 30 -1.65 4.16 -6.06
CA LEU A 30 -2.80 3.64 -5.35
C LEU A 30 -3.79 4.77 -5.12
N LYS A 31 -5.02 4.55 -5.56
CA LYS A 31 -6.14 5.47 -5.34
C LYS A 31 -7.25 4.72 -4.61
N TYR A 32 -8.17 5.47 -4.03
CA TYR A 32 -9.26 4.88 -3.28
C TYR A 32 -10.08 3.90 -4.13
N CYS A 33 -10.44 2.79 -3.51
CA CYS A 33 -11.52 1.91 -3.95
C CYS A 33 -12.16 1.34 -2.69
N ASP A 34 -13.31 0.67 -2.83
CA ASP A 34 -14.11 0.26 -1.68
C ASP A 34 -13.40 -0.69 -0.70
N ASP A 35 -12.36 -1.38 -1.16
CA ASP A 35 -11.54 -2.26 -0.31
C ASP A 35 -10.59 -1.49 0.61
N LEU A 36 -10.52 -0.18 0.50
CA LEU A 36 -9.52 0.63 1.20
C LEU A 36 -10.11 1.53 2.30
N ASN A 37 -11.36 1.27 2.71
CA ASN A 37 -11.91 1.83 3.93
C ASN A 37 -11.87 0.77 5.05
N PRO A 38 -11.93 1.15 6.33
CA PRO A 38 -11.76 0.19 7.43
C PRO A 38 -12.74 -0.98 7.41
N GLU A 39 -13.98 -0.74 6.99
CA GLU A 39 -15.00 -1.79 6.91
C GLU A 39 -14.81 -2.70 5.69
N GLY A 40 -14.18 -2.19 4.64
CA GLY A 40 -14.00 -2.91 3.37
C GLY A 40 -12.69 -3.66 3.24
N LEU A 41 -11.74 -3.48 4.15
CA LEU A 41 -10.43 -4.15 4.07
C LEU A 41 -10.57 -5.66 4.03
N VAL A 42 -9.86 -6.31 3.11
CA VAL A 42 -9.95 -7.75 2.89
C VAL A 42 -8.77 -8.50 3.50
N ASN A 43 -7.56 -8.01 3.33
CA ASN A 43 -6.36 -8.73 3.75
C ASN A 43 -5.21 -7.82 4.15
N MET A 44 -4.23 -8.44 4.80
CA MET A 44 -2.87 -7.92 4.93
C MET A 44 -1.97 -8.71 4.01
N GLN A 45 -0.91 -8.08 3.53
CA GLN A 45 0.12 -8.72 2.73
C GLN A 45 1.50 -8.44 3.31
N LYS A 46 2.44 -9.30 2.97
CA LYS A 46 3.87 -9.00 3.17
C LYS A 46 4.61 -9.36 1.89
N HIS A 47 5.64 -8.60 1.57
CA HIS A 47 6.42 -8.81 0.36
C HIS A 47 7.77 -9.40 0.76
N MET A 48 8.08 -10.58 0.22
CA MET A 48 9.24 -11.35 0.67
C MET A 48 10.54 -10.99 -0.05
N LEU A 49 10.45 -10.26 -1.16
CA LEU A 49 11.61 -9.95 -2.01
C LEU A 49 11.90 -8.45 -2.15
N THR A 50 11.16 -7.60 -1.45
CA THR A 50 11.31 -6.15 -1.60
C THR A 50 10.87 -5.40 -0.35
N ASP A 51 11.45 -4.23 -0.12
CA ASP A 51 10.79 -3.19 0.66
C ASP A 51 9.75 -2.53 -0.25
N GLU A 52 8.81 -1.81 0.33
CA GLU A 52 7.80 -1.08 -0.43
C GLU A 52 7.70 0.34 0.10
N VAL A 53 7.97 1.33 -0.77
CA VAL A 53 7.95 2.74 -0.39
C VAL A 53 6.60 3.35 -0.76
N PHE A 54 6.01 4.07 0.20
CA PHE A 54 4.75 4.80 0.02
C PHE A 54 5.01 6.29 0.20
N VAL A 55 4.48 7.11 -0.70
CA VAL A 55 4.52 8.57 -0.59
C VAL A 55 3.11 9.11 -0.81
N LEU A 56 2.56 9.80 0.18
CA LEU A 56 1.23 10.42 0.06
C LEU A 56 1.34 11.72 -0.71
N ILE A 57 0.61 11.81 -1.82
CA ILE A 57 0.58 13.01 -2.68
C ILE A 57 -0.63 13.87 -2.36
N ASN A 58 -1.80 13.27 -2.15
CA ASN A 58 -3.04 13.99 -1.87
C ASN A 58 -3.92 13.16 -0.94
N GLY A 59 -4.84 13.82 -0.25
CA GLY A 59 -5.78 13.16 0.65
C GLY A 59 -5.14 12.64 1.93
N THR A 60 -5.68 11.57 2.49
CA THR A 60 -5.15 10.93 3.70
C THR A 60 -4.98 9.44 3.50
N CYS A 61 -3.98 8.88 4.16
CA CYS A 61 -3.71 7.45 4.16
C CYS A 61 -3.12 7.07 5.51
N ASN A 62 -3.61 5.98 6.09
CA ASN A 62 -3.01 5.37 7.26
C ASN A 62 -2.39 4.03 6.86
N LEU A 63 -1.12 3.84 7.19
CA LEU A 63 -0.47 2.55 7.06
C LEU A 63 -0.67 1.76 8.36
N TYR A 64 -0.87 0.45 8.23
CA TYR A 64 -0.96 -0.47 9.35
C TYR A 64 0.07 -1.55 9.18
N SER A 65 0.87 -1.78 10.21
CA SER A 65 1.85 -2.85 10.23
C SER A 65 1.52 -3.85 11.33
N ALA A 66 1.90 -5.10 11.14
CA ALA A 66 1.59 -6.17 12.10
C ALA A 66 2.74 -7.18 12.23
N GLY A 67 3.97 -6.67 12.22
CA GLY A 67 5.16 -7.49 12.46
C GLY A 67 5.55 -8.39 11.30
N THR A 68 6.49 -9.28 11.57
CA THR A 68 7.15 -10.12 10.55
C THR A 68 6.94 -11.62 10.77
N GLY A 69 6.03 -12.01 11.65
CA GLY A 69 5.78 -13.43 11.97
C GLY A 69 5.11 -14.18 10.82
N ASP A 70 4.88 -15.47 11.03
CA ASP A 70 4.15 -16.29 10.05
C ASP A 70 2.73 -15.81 9.85
N VAL A 71 2.16 -15.17 10.86
CA VAL A 71 0.84 -14.53 10.81
C VAL A 71 0.96 -13.12 11.38
N PRO A 72 0.03 -12.22 11.02
CA PRO A 72 0.03 -10.87 11.58
C PRO A 72 -0.05 -10.89 13.11
N GLY A 73 0.75 -10.01 13.75
CA GLY A 73 0.75 -9.83 15.20
C GLY A 73 0.04 -8.55 15.60
N ILE A 74 0.63 -7.82 16.53
CA ILE A 74 0.06 -6.55 17.02
C ILE A 74 -0.01 -5.53 15.89
N ILE A 75 -1.18 -4.93 15.71
CA ILE A 75 -1.42 -3.94 14.66
C ILE A 75 -1.03 -2.56 15.17
N GLU A 76 -0.19 -1.88 14.42
CA GLU A 76 0.23 -0.52 14.71
C GLU A 76 -0.17 0.39 13.56
N LYS A 77 -0.68 1.58 13.88
CA LYS A 77 -1.11 2.58 12.92
C LYS A 77 -0.01 3.61 12.71
N VAL A 78 0.27 3.91 11.44
CA VAL A 78 1.19 4.98 11.04
C VAL A 78 0.45 5.93 10.12
N PRO A 79 -0.10 7.06 10.63
CA PRO A 79 -0.72 8.07 9.78
C PRO A 79 0.35 8.68 8.87
N MET A 80 0.07 8.72 7.57
CA MET A 80 1.01 9.31 6.62
C MET A 80 0.87 10.83 6.57
N GLU A 81 2.00 11.51 6.52
CA GLU A 81 2.07 12.94 6.21
C GLU A 81 2.44 13.10 4.75
N LYS A 82 1.87 14.11 4.09
CA LYS A 82 2.18 14.37 2.68
C LYS A 82 3.65 14.66 2.47
N HIS A 83 4.16 14.20 1.34
CA HIS A 83 5.51 14.50 0.86
C HIS A 83 6.63 13.88 1.71
N LYS A 84 6.30 12.86 2.50
CA LYS A 84 7.28 12.05 3.23
C LYS A 84 7.26 10.63 2.68
N GLY A 85 8.42 9.99 2.68
CA GLY A 85 8.55 8.58 2.28
C GLY A 85 8.39 7.67 3.47
N TYR A 86 7.60 6.61 3.30
CA TYR A 86 7.38 5.58 4.33
C TYR A 86 7.80 4.26 3.72
N ASN A 87 8.79 3.63 4.31
CA ASN A 87 9.34 2.39 3.78
C ASN A 87 8.85 1.20 4.60
N VAL A 88 7.91 0.45 4.04
CA VAL A 88 7.48 -0.81 4.63
C VAL A 88 8.55 -1.84 4.32
N LYS A 89 9.22 -2.32 5.36
CA LYS A 89 10.38 -3.22 5.20
C LYS A 89 9.94 -4.59 4.71
N GLN A 90 10.84 -5.26 4.01
CA GLN A 90 10.65 -6.63 3.52
C GLN A 90 10.13 -7.53 4.62
N GLY A 91 9.11 -8.33 4.31
CA GLY A 91 8.54 -9.30 5.24
C GLY A 91 7.60 -8.76 6.30
N VAL A 92 7.28 -7.46 6.28
CA VAL A 92 6.35 -6.85 7.25
C VAL A 92 4.92 -6.98 6.76
N TRP A 93 4.06 -7.58 7.58
CA TRP A 93 2.62 -7.59 7.33
C TRP A 93 2.08 -6.17 7.37
N HIS A 94 1.34 -5.77 6.33
CA HIS A 94 0.82 -4.41 6.23
C HIS A 94 -0.47 -4.35 5.44
N THR A 95 -1.21 -3.28 5.70
CA THR A 95 -2.36 -2.86 4.91
C THR A 95 -2.48 -1.33 5.05
N HIS A 96 -3.49 -0.75 4.45
CA HIS A 96 -3.67 0.69 4.43
C HIS A 96 -5.12 1.06 4.22
N THR A 97 -5.49 2.23 4.76
CA THR A 97 -6.80 2.85 4.53
C THR A 97 -6.58 4.19 3.85
N LEU A 98 -7.44 4.53 2.90
CA LEU A 98 -7.31 5.74 2.11
C LEU A 98 -8.62 6.54 2.17
N SER A 99 -8.49 7.88 2.17
CA SER A 99 -9.63 8.74 1.89
C SER A 99 -10.01 8.67 0.42
N GLU A 100 -11.22 9.08 0.09
CA GLU A 100 -11.72 9.00 -1.31
C GLU A 100 -10.89 9.82 -2.29
N ASP A 101 -10.25 10.90 -1.82
CA ASP A 101 -9.39 11.75 -2.64
C ASP A 101 -7.90 11.39 -2.55
N ALA A 102 -7.55 10.28 -1.88
CA ALA A 102 -6.16 9.94 -1.67
C ALA A 102 -5.44 9.53 -2.97
N GLU A 103 -4.19 9.96 -3.06
CA GLU A 103 -3.27 9.55 -4.12
C GLU A 103 -1.96 9.18 -3.46
N VAL A 104 -1.54 7.93 -3.63
CA VAL A 104 -0.32 7.38 -3.01
C VAL A 104 0.60 6.84 -4.10
N LEU A 105 1.85 7.30 -4.09
CA LEU A 105 2.87 6.77 -4.99
C LEU A 105 3.58 5.62 -4.29
N ILE A 106 3.79 4.52 -5.01
CA ILE A 106 4.43 3.31 -4.48
C ILE A 106 5.65 2.96 -5.34
N VAL A 107 6.75 2.61 -4.69
CA VAL A 107 7.94 2.09 -5.37
C VAL A 107 8.31 0.74 -4.75
N GLU A 108 8.47 -0.26 -5.59
CA GLU A 108 8.78 -1.63 -5.18
C GLU A 108 9.49 -2.38 -6.31
N ASN A 109 9.97 -3.59 -6.03
CA ASN A 109 10.53 -4.41 -7.10
C ASN A 109 9.46 -4.72 -8.15
N ARG A 110 9.87 -4.73 -9.40
CA ARG A 110 8.98 -5.02 -10.54
C ARG A 110 8.33 -6.40 -10.44
N ASN A 111 9.02 -7.37 -9.86
CA ASN A 111 8.53 -8.74 -9.74
C ASN A 111 7.64 -8.99 -8.52
N THR A 112 7.21 -7.95 -7.83
CA THR A 112 6.30 -8.08 -6.68
C THR A 112 4.94 -8.57 -7.17
N GLY A 113 4.49 -9.69 -6.63
CA GLY A 113 3.24 -10.31 -7.05
C GLY A 113 2.83 -11.44 -6.12
N ASP A 114 1.76 -12.15 -6.45
CA ASP A 114 1.14 -13.15 -5.60
C ASP A 114 2.07 -14.31 -5.23
N ASP A 115 3.02 -14.65 -6.10
CA ASP A 115 3.94 -15.76 -5.88
C ASP A 115 5.01 -15.47 -4.83
N ASN A 116 5.22 -14.20 -4.46
CA ASN A 116 6.20 -13.81 -3.45
C ASN A 116 5.63 -12.88 -2.37
N SER A 117 4.30 -12.74 -2.32
CA SER A 117 3.62 -11.84 -1.39
C SER A 117 2.48 -12.56 -0.69
N PRO A 118 2.79 -13.28 0.41
CA PRO A 118 1.75 -13.97 1.20
C PRO A 118 0.63 -13.03 1.63
N VAL A 119 -0.57 -13.56 1.67
CA VAL A 119 -1.80 -12.85 2.03
C VAL A 119 -2.39 -13.48 3.28
N TYR A 120 -2.89 -12.66 4.19
CA TYR A 120 -3.62 -13.10 5.37
C TYR A 120 -4.96 -12.39 5.41
N LEU A 121 -6.05 -13.13 5.40
CA LEU A 121 -7.40 -12.54 5.42
C LEU A 121 -7.63 -11.83 6.75
N ILE A 122 -8.15 -10.61 6.68
CA ILE A 122 -8.46 -9.83 7.87
C ILE A 122 -9.60 -10.51 8.64
N THR A 123 -9.34 -10.83 9.91
CA THR A 123 -10.34 -11.41 10.81
C THR A 123 -11.24 -10.30 11.36
N ASP A 124 -12.38 -10.68 11.95
CA ASP A 124 -13.28 -9.73 12.60
C ASP A 124 -12.56 -8.95 13.72
N GLU A 125 -11.69 -9.62 14.46
CA GLU A 125 -10.90 -8.99 15.52
C GLU A 125 -9.93 -7.95 14.98
N MET A 126 -9.22 -8.28 13.89
CA MET A 126 -8.31 -7.35 13.22
C MET A 126 -9.07 -6.14 12.70
N ARG A 127 -10.21 -6.35 12.07
CA ARG A 127 -11.05 -5.28 11.54
C ARG A 127 -11.51 -4.34 12.66
N LYS A 128 -11.96 -4.91 13.77
CA LYS A 128 -12.38 -4.14 14.92
C LYS A 128 -11.24 -3.28 15.44
N MET A 129 -10.04 -3.84 15.56
CA MET A 129 -8.86 -3.11 16.00
C MET A 129 -8.54 -1.94 15.05
N ILE A 130 -8.57 -2.17 13.74
CA ILE A 130 -8.31 -1.12 12.75
C ILE A 130 -9.36 -0.01 12.85
N ILE A 131 -10.64 -0.37 12.97
CA ILE A 131 -11.71 0.62 13.12
C ILE A 131 -11.49 1.47 14.38
N GLU A 132 -11.10 0.86 15.49
CA GLU A 132 -10.80 1.58 16.73
C GLU A 132 -9.60 2.52 16.54
N LEU A 133 -8.54 2.07 15.88
CA LEU A 133 -7.37 2.90 15.61
C LEU A 133 -7.69 4.05 14.67
N GLU A 134 -8.58 3.86 13.69
CA GLU A 134 -9.02 4.93 12.79
C GLU A 134 -9.77 6.04 13.54
N ALA A 135 -10.46 5.69 14.60
CA ALA A 135 -11.21 6.66 15.41
C ALA A 135 -10.31 7.49 16.33
N GLU A 136 -9.05 7.09 16.53
CA GLU A 136 -8.09 7.86 17.32
C GLU A 136 -7.57 9.07 16.56
N LEU A 137 -7.43 10.19 17.23
CA LEU A 137 -6.92 11.43 16.64
C LEU A 137 -5.39 11.53 16.77
#